data_683c1679d7d7ee854d8f1ff1fd28350e
#
_entry.id   683c1679d7d7ee854d8f1ff1fd28350e
#
_cell.length_a   1.000
_cell.length_b   1.000
_cell.length_c   1.000
_cell.angle_alpha   90.00
_cell.angle_beta   90.00
_cell.angle_gamma   90.00
#
_symmetry.space_group_name_H-M   'P 1'
#
loop_
_entity.id
_entity.type
_entity.pdbx_description
1 polymer ?
#
loop_
_entity_poly.entity_id
_entity_poly.type
_entity_poly.pdbx_seq_one_letter_code
_entity_poly.pdbx_strand_id
1 'polypeptide(L)'
;MTAMLRTFLFAWQFLTAIPLSRSTHDAKPEELAASMSWYPFVGCLLGLLLVGVERFLAQVFSSSVTSMCVMLILIGVTRGLHQDGLADMVDGLAGGRTPQARLAIMRDSHIGAIGATGLFLVLGLRFAGLTALPVGEIGRASCRERVCAIV
;
A
#
# COMPACT_ATOMS: atom_id res chain seq x y z
N MET A 1 -13.22 -26.98 0.71
CA MET A 1 -12.91 -25.59 0.40
C MET A 1 -12.38 -25.55 -1.03
N THR A 2 -13.00 -24.81 -1.94
CA THR A 2 -12.60 -24.76 -3.35
C THR A 2 -11.18 -24.18 -3.48
N ALA A 3 -10.39 -24.66 -4.45
CA ALA A 3 -9.01 -24.19 -4.66
C ALA A 3 -8.93 -22.65 -4.81
N MET A 4 -9.93 -22.05 -5.47
CA MET A 4 -10.04 -20.59 -5.61
C MET A 4 -10.15 -19.85 -4.27
N LEU A 5 -10.91 -20.38 -3.31
CA LEU A 5 -11.04 -19.74 -2.00
C LEU A 5 -9.72 -19.80 -1.21
N ARG A 6 -8.98 -20.91 -1.32
CA ARG A 6 -7.66 -21.03 -0.67
C ARG A 6 -6.66 -20.02 -1.23
N THR A 7 -6.55 -19.91 -2.56
CA THR A 7 -5.63 -18.95 -3.21
C THR A 7 -6.00 -17.49 -2.89
N PHE A 8 -7.29 -17.15 -2.81
CA PHE A 8 -7.75 -15.84 -2.33
C PHE A 8 -7.35 -15.58 -0.87
N LEU A 9 -7.57 -16.55 0.03
CA LEU A 9 -7.18 -16.42 1.44
C LEU A 9 -5.66 -16.24 1.62
N PHE A 10 -4.85 -16.92 0.81
CA PHE A 10 -3.41 -16.69 0.80
C PHE A 10 -3.04 -15.28 0.35
N ALA A 11 -3.65 -14.77 -0.72
CA ALA A 11 -3.45 -13.40 -1.17
C ALA A 11 -3.82 -12.38 -0.09
N TRP A 12 -4.97 -12.59 0.55
CA TRP A 12 -5.45 -11.73 1.63
C TRP A 12 -4.49 -11.70 2.83
N GLN A 13 -4.06 -12.88 3.32
CA GLN A 13 -3.17 -12.98 4.46
C GLN A 13 -1.75 -12.51 4.16
N PHE A 14 -1.31 -12.60 2.92
CA PHE A 14 -0.03 -12.05 2.50
C PHE A 14 -0.04 -10.53 2.49
N LEU A 15 -1.10 -9.93 1.95
CA LEU A 15 -1.20 -8.47 1.78
C LEU A 15 -1.73 -7.74 3.00
N THR A 16 -2.40 -8.45 3.94
CA THR A 16 -3.03 -7.82 5.11
C THR A 16 -2.63 -8.48 6.43
N ALA A 17 -2.72 -7.68 7.49
CA ALA A 17 -2.56 -8.15 8.87
C ALA A 17 -3.78 -8.94 9.39
N ILE A 18 -4.91 -8.94 8.66
CA ILE A 18 -6.18 -9.45 9.14
C ILE A 18 -6.27 -10.97 8.91
N PRO A 19 -6.22 -11.80 9.96
CA PRO A 19 -6.25 -13.25 9.81
C PRO A 19 -7.69 -13.70 9.48
N LEU A 20 -7.95 -14.12 8.25
CA LEU A 20 -9.24 -14.72 7.85
C LEU A 20 -9.26 -16.24 8.03
N SER A 21 -8.11 -16.90 8.12
CA SER A 21 -8.01 -18.35 8.29
C SER A 21 -6.73 -18.73 9.03
N ARG A 22 -6.83 -19.73 9.91
CA ARG A 22 -5.68 -20.32 10.62
C ARG A 22 -4.97 -21.41 9.83
N SER A 23 -5.50 -21.83 8.70
CA SER A 23 -5.07 -23.02 7.93
C SER A 23 -4.07 -22.73 6.79
N THR A 24 -3.27 -21.67 6.90
CA THR A 24 -2.36 -21.27 5.82
C THR A 24 -0.90 -21.68 6.02
N HIS A 25 -0.59 -22.45 7.07
CA HIS A 25 0.79 -22.85 7.38
C HIS A 25 1.41 -23.84 6.38
N ASP A 26 0.61 -24.57 5.59
CA ASP A 26 1.08 -25.59 4.64
C ASP A 26 0.84 -25.18 3.19
N ALA A 27 1.17 -23.92 2.82
CA ALA A 27 1.04 -23.44 1.47
C ALA A 27 2.11 -24.06 0.55
N LYS A 28 1.68 -24.72 -0.53
CA LYS A 28 2.60 -25.16 -1.58
C LYS A 28 3.06 -23.96 -2.41
N PRO A 29 4.30 -23.96 -2.94
CA PRO A 29 4.81 -22.88 -3.78
C PRO A 29 3.89 -22.54 -4.98
N GLU A 30 3.23 -23.55 -5.54
CA GLU A 30 2.28 -23.41 -6.65
C GLU A 30 1.01 -22.65 -6.23
N GLU A 31 0.52 -22.89 -5.02
CA GLU A 31 -0.65 -22.17 -4.47
C GLU A 31 -0.32 -20.71 -4.17
N LEU A 32 0.91 -20.45 -3.70
CA LEU A 32 1.42 -19.08 -3.51
C LEU A 32 1.51 -18.33 -4.84
N ALA A 33 2.08 -18.95 -5.87
CA ALA A 33 2.15 -18.36 -7.21
C ALA A 33 0.75 -18.08 -7.77
N ALA A 34 -0.19 -19.01 -7.63
CA ALA A 34 -1.59 -18.84 -8.05
C ALA A 34 -2.31 -17.73 -7.26
N SER A 35 -1.92 -17.46 -6.01
CA SER A 35 -2.52 -16.40 -5.19
C SER A 35 -2.22 -14.99 -5.71
N MET A 36 -1.13 -14.79 -6.44
CA MET A 36 -0.76 -13.49 -7.01
C MET A 36 -1.82 -12.93 -7.97
N SER A 37 -2.59 -13.79 -8.63
CA SER A 37 -3.71 -13.37 -9.50
C SER A 37 -4.81 -12.61 -8.74
N TRP A 38 -4.90 -12.81 -7.41
CA TRP A 38 -5.87 -12.14 -6.55
C TRP A 38 -5.39 -10.80 -5.96
N TYR A 39 -4.10 -10.45 -6.12
CA TYR A 39 -3.55 -9.21 -5.55
C TYR A 39 -4.27 -7.95 -6.02
N PRO A 40 -4.61 -7.78 -7.32
CA PRO A 40 -5.34 -6.60 -7.76
C PRO A 40 -6.73 -6.51 -7.12
N PHE A 41 -7.41 -7.63 -6.93
CA PHE A 41 -8.72 -7.68 -6.30
C PHE A 41 -8.65 -7.30 -4.81
N VAL A 42 -7.69 -7.87 -4.07
CA VAL A 42 -7.45 -7.50 -2.66
C VAL A 42 -7.09 -6.02 -2.55
N GLY A 43 -6.24 -5.51 -3.45
CA GLY A 43 -5.88 -4.09 -3.51
C GLY A 43 -7.09 -3.19 -3.75
N CYS A 44 -8.01 -3.60 -4.63
CA CYS A 44 -9.26 -2.89 -4.88
C CYS A 44 -10.15 -2.83 -3.63
N LEU A 45 -10.31 -3.96 -2.93
CA LEU A 45 -11.07 -4.01 -1.68
C LEU A 45 -10.48 -3.10 -0.60
N LEU A 46 -9.15 -3.12 -0.44
CA LEU A 46 -8.46 -2.23 0.50
C LEU A 46 -8.63 -0.76 0.10
N GLY A 47 -8.53 -0.44 -1.19
CA GLY A 47 -8.75 0.90 -1.71
C GLY A 47 -10.16 1.41 -1.43
N LEU A 48 -11.18 0.59 -1.67
CA LEU A 48 -12.58 0.92 -1.36
C LEU A 48 -12.80 1.15 0.14
N LEU A 49 -12.21 0.31 0.99
CA LEU A 49 -12.25 0.48 2.43
C LEU A 49 -11.65 1.83 2.83
N LEU A 50 -10.47 2.17 2.31
CA LEU A 50 -9.78 3.42 2.62
C LEU A 50 -10.54 4.65 2.13
N VAL A 51 -11.20 4.58 0.98
CA VAL A 51 -12.09 5.67 0.51
C VAL A 51 -13.27 5.86 1.46
N GLY A 52 -13.86 4.77 1.98
CA GLY A 52 -14.92 4.85 2.99
C GLY A 52 -14.43 5.51 4.29
N VAL A 53 -13.26 5.10 4.77
CA VAL A 53 -12.61 5.68 5.96
C VAL A 53 -12.29 7.17 5.75
N GLU A 54 -11.70 7.51 4.60
CA GLU A 54 -11.40 8.91 4.25
C GLU A 54 -12.64 9.78 4.29
N ARG A 55 -13.73 9.37 3.63
CA ARG A 55 -14.99 10.12 3.61
C ARG A 55 -15.60 10.29 4.99
N PHE A 56 -15.48 9.29 5.84
CA PHE A 56 -15.96 9.36 7.21
C PHE A 56 -15.12 10.34 8.04
N LEU A 57 -13.80 10.23 8.00
CA LEU A 57 -12.88 11.10 8.75
C LEU A 57 -12.93 12.56 8.26
N ALA A 58 -13.11 12.78 6.98
CA ALA A 58 -13.19 14.12 6.39
C ALA A 58 -14.41 14.93 6.86
N GLN A 59 -15.39 14.31 7.51
CA GLN A 59 -16.52 15.03 8.13
C GLN A 59 -16.12 15.73 9.41
N VAL A 60 -15.07 15.26 10.08
CA VAL A 60 -14.65 15.73 11.41
C VAL A 60 -13.27 16.38 11.39
N PHE A 61 -12.37 15.87 10.54
CA PHE A 61 -10.96 16.27 10.53
C PHE A 61 -10.59 17.06 9.27
N SER A 62 -9.54 17.86 9.38
CA SER A 62 -8.94 18.55 8.22
C SER A 62 -8.32 17.53 7.24
N SER A 63 -8.13 17.95 5.98
CA SER A 63 -7.54 17.11 4.93
C SER A 63 -6.20 16.50 5.33
N SER A 64 -5.32 17.28 5.99
CA SER A 64 -4.01 16.79 6.44
C SER A 64 -4.11 15.69 7.50
N VAL A 65 -5.00 15.85 8.47
CA VAL A 65 -5.23 14.82 9.51
C VAL A 65 -5.84 13.58 8.91
N THR A 66 -6.85 13.73 8.05
CA THR A 66 -7.49 12.62 7.33
C THR A 66 -6.48 11.84 6.50
N SER A 67 -5.65 12.51 5.71
CA SER A 67 -4.61 11.88 4.89
C SER A 67 -3.60 11.11 5.74
N MET A 68 -3.17 11.68 6.87
CA MET A 68 -2.28 10.99 7.80
C MET A 68 -2.93 9.73 8.39
N CYS A 69 -4.19 9.82 8.83
CA CYS A 69 -4.93 8.67 9.36
C CYS A 69 -5.09 7.57 8.31
N VAL A 70 -5.45 7.92 7.08
CA VAL A 70 -5.58 6.95 5.97
C VAL A 70 -4.24 6.25 5.69
N MET A 71 -3.12 6.99 5.69
CA MET A 71 -1.79 6.41 5.54
C MET A 71 -1.44 5.46 6.69
N LEU A 72 -1.68 5.86 7.93
CA LEU A 72 -1.43 5.02 9.12
C LEU A 72 -2.26 3.74 9.10
N ILE A 73 -3.54 3.84 8.73
CA ILE A 73 -4.42 2.67 8.60
C ILE A 73 -3.90 1.73 7.51
N LEU A 74 -3.52 2.25 6.35
CA LEU A 74 -2.97 1.43 5.26
C LEU A 74 -1.69 0.71 5.71
N ILE A 75 -0.75 1.41 6.34
CA ILE A 75 0.50 0.83 6.86
C ILE A 75 0.19 -0.25 7.90
N GLY A 76 -0.72 0.03 8.83
CA GLY A 76 -1.13 -0.94 9.85
C GLY A 76 -1.80 -2.18 9.28
N VAL A 77 -2.74 -2.00 8.33
CA VAL A 77 -3.44 -3.11 7.68
C VAL A 77 -2.50 -3.98 6.86
N THR A 78 -1.48 -3.39 6.21
CA THR A 78 -0.48 -4.13 5.41
C THR A 78 0.77 -4.54 6.21
N ARG A 79 0.81 -4.31 7.51
CA ARG A 79 2.00 -4.54 8.38
C ARG A 79 3.26 -3.85 7.89
N GLY A 80 3.15 -2.78 7.15
CA GLY A 80 4.31 -2.11 6.58
C GLY A 80 5.03 -2.88 5.46
N LEU A 81 4.45 -3.97 4.91
CA LEU A 81 5.06 -4.82 3.89
C LEU A 81 5.64 -4.03 2.71
N HIS A 82 4.89 -3.03 2.23
CA HIS A 82 5.33 -2.22 1.10
C HIS A 82 6.43 -1.22 1.48
N GLN A 83 6.41 -0.72 2.72
CA GLN A 83 7.41 0.19 3.26
C GLN A 83 8.73 -0.52 3.49
N ASP A 84 8.68 -1.71 4.06
CA ASP A 84 9.82 -2.59 4.29
C ASP A 84 10.49 -2.94 2.95
N GLY A 85 9.73 -3.48 2.00
CA GLY A 85 10.26 -3.81 0.69
C GLY A 85 10.81 -2.60 -0.09
N LEU A 86 10.26 -1.39 0.12
CA LEU A 86 10.81 -0.17 -0.47
C LEU A 86 12.15 0.20 0.16
N ALA A 87 12.25 0.18 1.48
CA ALA A 87 13.48 0.49 2.19
C ALA A 87 14.61 -0.48 1.82
N ASP A 88 14.33 -1.79 1.84
CA ASP A 88 15.27 -2.84 1.44
C ASP A 88 15.74 -2.68 0.00
N MET A 89 14.81 -2.37 -0.93
CA MET A 89 15.15 -2.14 -2.33
C MET A 89 16.06 -0.93 -2.50
N VAL A 90 15.79 0.17 -1.82
CA VAL A 90 16.59 1.40 -1.90
C VAL A 90 17.98 1.18 -1.33
N ASP A 91 18.10 0.52 -0.17
CA ASP A 91 19.39 0.18 0.42
C ASP A 91 20.18 -0.81 -0.44
N GLY A 92 19.53 -1.84 -0.97
CA GLY A 92 20.15 -2.81 -1.85
C GLY A 92 20.68 -2.21 -3.16
N LEU A 93 19.93 -1.31 -3.77
CA LEU A 93 20.33 -0.63 -5.00
C LEU A 93 21.47 0.37 -4.76
N ALA A 94 21.46 1.07 -3.63
CA ALA A 94 22.48 2.07 -3.32
C ALA A 94 23.79 1.45 -2.81
N GLY A 95 23.73 0.39 -2.00
CA GLY A 95 24.90 -0.23 -1.37
C GLY A 95 25.52 -1.38 -2.15
N GLY A 96 24.74 -2.12 -2.94
CA GLY A 96 25.18 -3.34 -3.61
C GLY A 96 25.75 -3.11 -5.01
N ARG A 97 27.03 -3.44 -5.22
CA ARG A 97 27.68 -3.37 -6.56
C ARG A 97 27.41 -4.58 -7.44
N THR A 98 27.07 -5.74 -6.84
CA THR A 98 26.74 -6.98 -7.56
C THR A 98 25.33 -7.44 -7.18
N PRO A 99 24.65 -8.23 -8.03
CA PRO A 99 23.34 -8.78 -7.69
C PRO A 99 23.31 -9.53 -6.36
N GLN A 100 24.37 -10.30 -6.07
CA GLN A 100 24.51 -11.05 -4.84
C GLN A 100 24.63 -10.14 -3.61
N ALA A 101 25.43 -9.06 -3.72
CA ALA A 101 25.58 -8.07 -2.66
C ALA A 101 24.25 -7.32 -2.39
N ARG A 102 23.50 -6.98 -3.44
CA ARG A 102 22.18 -6.35 -3.32
C ARG A 102 21.20 -7.26 -2.56
N LEU A 103 21.12 -8.53 -2.97
CA LEU A 103 20.25 -9.51 -2.30
C LEU A 103 20.67 -9.77 -0.85
N ALA A 104 21.97 -9.70 -0.54
CA ALA A 104 22.45 -9.82 0.83
C ALA A 104 21.98 -8.64 1.70
N ILE A 105 22.08 -7.41 1.18
CA ILE A 105 21.59 -6.19 1.85
C ILE A 105 20.07 -6.25 2.06
N MET A 106 19.31 -6.61 1.01
CA MET A 106 17.84 -6.74 1.10
C MET A 106 17.35 -7.82 2.07
N ARG A 107 18.20 -8.75 2.47
CA ARG A 107 17.88 -9.80 3.49
C ARG A 107 18.33 -9.44 4.89
N ASP A 108 19.04 -8.35 5.03
CA ASP A 108 19.45 -7.84 6.34
C ASP A 108 18.23 -7.15 6.99
N SER A 109 17.94 -7.47 8.23
CA SER A 109 16.83 -6.86 8.97
C SER A 109 17.10 -5.42 9.44
N HIS A 110 18.27 -4.87 9.13
CA HIS A 110 18.65 -3.51 9.51
C HIS A 110 18.37 -2.54 8.36
N ILE A 111 17.64 -1.47 8.65
CA ILE A 111 17.44 -0.39 7.70
C ILE A 111 18.68 0.48 7.62
N GLY A 112 19.17 0.73 6.40
CA GLY A 112 20.25 1.67 6.15
C GLY A 112 19.77 3.13 6.10
N ALA A 113 20.70 4.07 6.18
CA ALA A 113 20.39 5.49 6.13
C ALA A 113 19.74 5.90 4.79
N ILE A 114 20.11 5.25 3.69
CA ILE A 114 19.59 5.57 2.34
C ILE A 114 18.16 5.01 2.21
N GLY A 115 17.90 3.79 2.67
CA GLY A 115 16.56 3.20 2.71
C GLY A 115 15.60 4.02 3.57
N ALA A 116 16.06 4.42 4.77
CA ALA A 116 15.28 5.30 5.64
C ALA A 116 14.95 6.64 4.97
N THR A 117 15.93 7.26 4.28
CA THR A 117 15.72 8.50 3.54
C THR A 117 14.73 8.32 2.40
N GLY A 118 14.88 7.25 1.60
CA GLY A 118 13.97 6.91 0.51
C GLY A 118 12.55 6.70 1.01
N LEU A 119 12.40 5.96 2.11
CA LEU A 119 11.10 5.74 2.76
C LEU A 119 10.45 7.06 3.20
N PHE A 120 11.22 7.93 3.87
CA PHE A 120 10.73 9.24 4.31
C PHE A 120 10.26 10.11 3.13
N LEU A 121 11.03 10.16 2.05
CA LEU A 121 10.68 10.93 0.85
C LEU A 121 9.40 10.40 0.18
N VAL A 122 9.27 9.08 0.02
CA VAL A 122 8.09 8.48 -0.61
C VAL A 122 6.85 8.66 0.26
N LEU A 123 6.95 8.49 1.57
CA LEU A 123 5.83 8.74 2.49
C LEU A 123 5.44 10.22 2.52
N GLY A 124 6.42 11.12 2.51
CA GLY A 124 6.18 12.57 2.43
C GLY A 124 5.50 12.97 1.13
N LEU A 125 5.95 12.45 -0.01
CA LEU A 125 5.33 12.70 -1.31
C LEU A 125 3.90 12.14 -1.36
N ARG A 126 3.68 10.95 -0.82
CA ARG A 126 2.35 10.34 -0.73
C ARG A 126 1.40 11.18 0.13
N PHE A 127 1.88 11.67 1.28
CA PHE A 127 1.12 12.56 2.14
C PHE A 127 0.77 13.86 1.43
N ALA A 128 1.75 14.51 0.78
CA ALA A 128 1.52 15.72 0.00
C ALA A 128 0.51 15.51 -1.14
N GLY A 129 0.60 14.38 -1.85
CA GLY A 129 -0.35 14.02 -2.90
C GLY A 129 -1.78 13.83 -2.37
N LEU A 130 -1.93 13.10 -1.26
CA LEU A 130 -3.25 12.87 -0.65
C LEU A 130 -3.88 14.18 -0.12
N THR A 131 -3.08 15.07 0.47
CA THR A 131 -3.59 16.36 0.97
C THR A 131 -3.94 17.34 -0.14
N ALA A 132 -3.30 17.21 -1.30
CA ALA A 132 -3.58 18.04 -2.47
C ALA A 132 -4.85 17.62 -3.23
N LEU A 133 -5.32 16.38 -3.03
CA LEU A 133 -6.57 15.92 -3.64
C LEU A 133 -7.76 16.51 -2.86
N PRO A 134 -8.61 17.30 -3.51
CA PRO A 134 -9.78 17.88 -2.85
C PRO A 134 -10.76 16.76 -2.49
N VAL A 135 -10.95 16.53 -1.21
CA VAL A 135 -11.92 15.56 -0.68
C VAL A 135 -13.31 15.96 -1.17
N GLY A 136 -13.91 15.14 -2.01
CA GLY A 136 -15.26 15.35 -2.55
C GLY A 136 -15.38 16.23 -3.80
N GLU A 137 -14.29 16.74 -4.38
CA GLU A 137 -14.34 17.58 -5.59
C GLU A 137 -14.02 16.85 -6.90
N ILE A 138 -13.70 15.56 -6.89
CA ILE A 138 -13.47 14.81 -8.15
C ILE A 138 -14.69 14.91 -9.10
N GLY A 139 -15.92 15.06 -8.57
CA GLY A 139 -17.11 15.35 -9.36
C GLY A 139 -17.33 16.83 -9.66
N ARG A 140 -16.84 17.77 -8.84
CA ARG A 140 -17.07 19.21 -8.98
C ARG A 140 -15.98 19.92 -9.78
N ALA A 141 -14.73 19.54 -9.65
CA ALA A 141 -13.63 20.06 -10.45
C ALA A 141 -13.84 19.76 -11.94
N SER A 142 -14.29 18.55 -12.28
CA SER A 142 -14.60 18.16 -13.65
C SER A 142 -15.78 18.96 -14.26
N CYS A 143 -16.69 19.48 -13.43
CA CYS A 143 -17.78 20.36 -13.86
C CYS A 143 -17.33 21.83 -13.99
N ARG A 144 -16.45 22.30 -13.09
CA ARG A 144 -16.01 23.70 -13.05
C ARG A 144 -15.05 24.03 -14.19
N GLU A 145 -14.13 23.11 -14.53
CA GLU A 145 -13.25 23.30 -15.71
C GLU A 145 -14.03 23.31 -17.03
N ARG A 146 -15.09 22.51 -17.17
CA ARG A 146 -15.90 22.52 -18.39
C ARG A 146 -16.75 23.78 -18.54
N VAL A 147 -17.13 24.44 -17.46
CA VAL A 147 -17.92 25.69 -17.53
C VAL A 147 -17.02 26.89 -17.83
N CYS A 148 -15.78 26.91 -17.34
CA CYS A 148 -14.81 27.98 -17.66
C CYS A 148 -14.22 27.88 -19.08
N ALA A 149 -14.34 26.72 -19.73
CA ALA A 149 -13.86 26.55 -21.11
C ALA A 149 -14.90 26.92 -22.19
N ILE A 150 -16.10 27.38 -21.79
CA ILE A 150 -17.22 27.75 -22.69
C ILE A 150 -17.53 29.27 -22.64
N VAL A 151 -16.85 30.02 -21.80
CA VAL A 151 -16.88 31.49 -21.72
C VAL A 151 -15.52 32.04 -22.14
#